data_d06e0fb853578d82f5829041790b6f7c
#
_entry.id   d06e0fb853578d82f5829041790b6f7c
#
_cell.length_a   1.000
_cell.length_b   1.000
_cell.length_c   1.000
_cell.angle_alpha   90.00
_cell.angle_beta   90.00
_cell.angle_gamma   90.00
#
_symmetry.space_group_name_H-M   'P 1'
#
loop_
_entity.id
_entity.type
_entity.pdbx_description
1 polymer ?
#
loop_
_entity_poly.entity_id
_entity_poly.type
_entity_poly.pdbx_seq_one_letter_code
_entity_poly.pdbx_strand_id
1 'polypeptide(L)'
;MQIFLSTSPLDEPSAAKHTRSIAHTAYRIGPGSTLLRQNLLQSRGGLLSISDGDTPPISDPAALCAAVKRECSRREYSGVVLDFEKPLRDDYKPFVRQLGEALHAVKRTLFLPESCAGIAPGAVVILCTAISGGSFREYLEGAVKRFGPEHIALDAQRLRMLFPLPCPGGEGTPLSAAELRSLLANSPSVFFSPELCCRYFTFPRQGRTCFVLFDDAGTLKKKLDIAETLGISTAFFMWPEVEDIAGEIGW
;
A
#
# COMPACT_ATOMS: atom_id res chain seq x y z
N MET A 1 -10.12 -4.83 -12.34
CA MET A 1 -9.22 -3.96 -11.52
C MET A 1 -7.82 -3.96 -12.09
N GLN A 2 -7.14 -2.81 -12.14
CA GLN A 2 -5.71 -2.73 -12.45
C GLN A 2 -4.90 -3.01 -11.18
N ILE A 3 -4.02 -4.01 -11.23
CA ILE A 3 -3.20 -4.40 -10.08
C ILE A 3 -1.74 -4.06 -10.35
N PHE A 4 -1.14 -3.32 -9.43
CA PHE A 4 0.29 -3.04 -9.39
C PHE A 4 0.98 -3.89 -8.32
N LEU A 5 2.11 -4.49 -8.66
CA LEU A 5 2.99 -5.10 -7.66
C LEU A 5 4.07 -4.09 -7.24
N SER A 6 4.04 -3.69 -5.97
CA SER A 6 5.09 -2.89 -5.36
C SER A 6 6.25 -3.81 -5.00
N THR A 7 7.43 -3.56 -5.57
CA THR A 7 8.58 -4.44 -5.41
C THR A 7 9.90 -3.71 -5.40
N SER A 8 10.86 -4.25 -4.66
CA SER A 8 12.26 -3.83 -4.71
C SER A 8 12.93 -4.30 -6.01
N PRO A 9 14.05 -3.69 -6.43
CA PRO A 9 14.78 -4.16 -7.60
C PRO A 9 15.30 -5.60 -7.50
N LEU A 10 15.45 -6.14 -6.28
CA LEU A 10 15.90 -7.52 -6.06
C LEU A 10 14.76 -8.52 -6.33
N ASP A 11 13.54 -8.16 -5.97
CA ASP A 11 12.37 -9.05 -6.07
C ASP A 11 11.63 -8.89 -7.41
N GLU A 12 11.95 -7.83 -8.17
CA GLU A 12 11.31 -7.51 -9.43
C GLU A 12 11.32 -8.65 -10.46
N PRO A 13 12.40 -9.45 -10.63
CA PRO A 13 12.40 -10.56 -11.57
C PRO A 13 11.37 -11.65 -11.24
N SER A 14 11.01 -11.85 -9.96
CA SER A 14 9.94 -12.77 -9.55
C SER A 14 8.57 -12.15 -9.78
N ALA A 15 8.35 -10.91 -9.39
CA ALA A 15 7.11 -10.17 -9.59
C ALA A 15 6.73 -10.02 -11.08
N ALA A 16 7.70 -9.73 -11.93
CA ALA A 16 7.51 -9.53 -13.37
C ALA A 16 7.03 -10.78 -14.12
N LYS A 17 7.08 -11.96 -13.51
CA LYS A 17 6.48 -13.19 -14.06
C LYS A 17 4.95 -13.17 -13.99
N HIS A 18 4.38 -12.37 -13.11
CA HIS A 18 2.95 -12.32 -12.82
C HIS A 18 2.26 -11.11 -13.46
N THR A 19 2.96 -9.97 -13.58
CA THR A 19 2.40 -8.75 -14.18
C THR A 19 3.50 -7.86 -14.74
N ARG A 20 3.11 -6.98 -15.69
CA ARG A 20 3.95 -5.86 -16.16
C ARG A 20 3.68 -4.55 -15.41
N SER A 21 2.64 -4.51 -14.58
CA SER A 21 2.27 -3.33 -13.79
C SER A 21 3.06 -3.32 -12.49
N ILE A 22 4.27 -2.79 -12.52
CA ILE A 22 5.20 -2.73 -11.38
C ILE A 22 5.25 -1.30 -10.82
N ALA A 23 5.18 -1.18 -9.49
CA ALA A 23 5.56 0.02 -8.74
C ALA A 23 6.95 -0.21 -8.13
N HIS A 24 7.95 0.51 -8.64
CA HIS A 24 9.35 0.29 -8.28
C HIS A 24 9.70 0.99 -6.98
N THR A 25 9.78 0.26 -5.86
CA THR A 25 10.17 0.78 -4.53
C THR A 25 11.69 0.98 -4.44
N ALA A 26 12.22 1.82 -5.32
CA ALA A 26 13.65 1.99 -5.53
C ALA A 26 14.14 3.42 -5.33
N TYR A 27 13.26 4.33 -4.90
CA TYR A 27 13.58 5.74 -4.78
C TYR A 27 13.35 6.25 -3.35
N ARG A 28 14.17 7.22 -2.97
CA ARG A 28 14.03 7.96 -1.70
C ARG A 28 14.49 9.40 -1.89
N ILE A 29 14.05 10.27 -0.98
CA ILE A 29 14.51 11.65 -0.94
C ILE A 29 15.85 11.68 -0.20
N GLY A 30 16.85 12.30 -0.80
CA GLY A 30 18.18 12.47 -0.24
C GLY A 30 18.48 13.90 0.21
N PRO A 31 19.68 14.12 0.79
CA PRO A 31 20.12 15.44 1.20
C PRO A 31 20.06 16.47 0.06
N GLY A 32 19.77 17.74 0.42
CA GLY A 32 19.66 18.81 -0.58
C GLY A 32 18.50 18.63 -1.57
N SER A 33 17.41 17.96 -1.13
CA SER A 33 16.21 17.70 -1.98
C SER A 33 16.54 16.93 -3.26
N THR A 34 17.46 15.97 -3.19
CA THR A 34 17.83 15.12 -4.32
C THR A 34 16.94 13.87 -4.37
N LEU A 35 16.71 13.36 -5.57
CA LEU A 35 16.09 12.04 -5.76
C LEU A 35 17.19 10.98 -5.86
N LEU A 36 17.27 10.11 -4.85
CA LEU A 36 18.18 8.98 -4.82
C LEU A 36 17.50 7.74 -5.38
N ARG A 37 18.23 6.97 -6.17
CA ARG A 37 17.76 5.71 -6.76
C ARG A 37 18.68 4.57 -6.36
N GLN A 38 18.11 3.39 -6.10
CA GLN A 38 18.89 2.18 -5.90
C GLN A 38 19.58 1.77 -7.21
N ASN A 39 20.89 1.45 -7.15
CA ASN A 39 21.71 1.16 -8.32
C ASN A 39 21.27 -0.09 -9.10
N LEU A 40 20.65 -1.05 -8.41
CA LEU A 40 20.20 -2.32 -9.02
C LEU A 40 19.00 -2.16 -9.95
N LEU A 41 18.28 -1.05 -9.91
CA LEU A 41 17.11 -0.83 -10.76
C LEU A 41 17.52 -0.65 -12.22
N GLN A 42 17.15 -1.61 -13.07
CA GLN A 42 17.38 -1.60 -14.52
C GLN A 42 16.12 -1.31 -15.33
N SER A 43 14.96 -1.65 -14.81
CA SER A 43 13.69 -1.67 -15.53
C SER A 43 13.16 -0.29 -15.89
N ARG A 44 12.23 -0.28 -16.86
CA ARG A 44 11.52 0.89 -17.37
C ARG A 44 10.02 0.62 -17.35
N GLY A 45 9.23 1.69 -17.41
CA GLY A 45 7.77 1.60 -17.36
C GLY A 45 7.24 1.35 -15.94
N GLY A 46 5.92 1.22 -15.79
CA GLY A 46 5.28 1.11 -14.49
C GLY A 46 5.24 2.43 -13.72
N LEU A 47 5.41 2.37 -12.41
CA LEU A 47 5.35 3.52 -11.51
C LEU A 47 6.67 3.71 -10.74
N LEU A 48 7.02 4.97 -10.52
CA LEU A 48 8.12 5.36 -9.63
C LEU A 48 7.58 5.49 -8.20
N SER A 49 8.07 4.68 -7.25
CA SER A 49 7.67 4.78 -5.83
C SER A 49 8.78 5.44 -5.01
N ILE A 50 8.42 6.48 -4.25
CA ILE A 50 9.32 7.26 -3.39
C ILE A 50 8.95 6.99 -1.94
N SER A 51 9.85 6.38 -1.18
CA SER A 51 9.68 6.18 0.26
C SER A 51 10.18 7.37 1.07
N ASP A 52 9.58 7.59 2.25
CA ASP A 52 9.97 8.65 3.19
C ASP A 52 10.98 8.19 4.26
N GLY A 53 11.37 6.96 4.34
CA GLY A 53 12.40 6.36 5.22
C GLY A 53 13.05 7.33 6.24
N ASP A 54 14.38 7.40 6.28
CA ASP A 54 15.14 8.40 7.05
C ASP A 54 15.41 9.65 6.22
N THR A 55 14.34 10.28 5.74
CA THR A 55 14.42 11.35 4.76
C THR A 55 14.75 12.69 5.42
N PRO A 56 15.74 13.44 4.89
CA PRO A 56 16.05 14.79 5.35
C PRO A 56 14.92 15.78 5.01
N PRO A 57 14.94 16.99 5.61
CA PRO A 57 14.03 18.06 5.22
C PRO A 57 14.09 18.38 3.72
N ILE A 58 12.93 18.67 3.11
CA ILE A 58 12.86 19.14 1.73
C ILE A 58 13.09 20.65 1.74
N SER A 59 14.30 21.06 1.40
CA SER A 59 14.69 22.48 1.35
C SER A 59 14.40 23.14 0.00
N ASP A 60 14.34 22.36 -1.08
CA ASP A 60 14.03 22.82 -2.44
C ASP A 60 13.02 21.88 -3.12
N PRO A 61 11.71 22.11 -2.88
CA PRO A 61 10.65 21.32 -3.52
C PRO A 61 10.68 21.35 -5.05
N ALA A 62 11.07 22.48 -5.64
CA ALA A 62 11.08 22.64 -7.09
C ALA A 62 12.19 21.82 -7.74
N ALA A 63 13.39 21.80 -7.17
CA ALA A 63 14.48 20.96 -7.63
C ALA A 63 14.14 19.47 -7.55
N LEU A 64 13.52 19.03 -6.43
CA LEU A 64 13.08 17.64 -6.27
C LEU A 64 12.00 17.27 -7.30
N CYS A 65 10.97 18.11 -7.50
CA CYS A 65 9.95 17.90 -8.55
C CYS A 65 10.58 17.76 -9.94
N ALA A 66 11.53 18.63 -10.27
CA ALA A 66 12.26 18.58 -11.55
C ALA A 66 13.04 17.26 -11.70
N ALA A 67 13.67 16.77 -10.61
CA ALA A 67 14.38 15.50 -10.61
C ALA A 67 13.43 14.31 -10.85
N VAL A 68 12.28 14.26 -10.16
CA VAL A 68 11.24 13.23 -10.33
C VAL A 68 10.72 13.23 -11.77
N LYS A 69 10.37 14.40 -12.33
CA LYS A 69 9.90 14.52 -13.72
C LYS A 69 10.91 14.01 -14.73
N ARG A 70 12.19 14.38 -14.58
CA ARG A 70 13.27 13.89 -15.47
C ARG A 70 13.40 12.38 -15.41
N GLU A 71 13.35 11.81 -14.20
CA GLU A 71 13.44 10.36 -14.01
C GLU A 71 12.23 9.64 -14.60
N CYS A 72 11.01 10.16 -14.40
CA CYS A 72 9.80 9.63 -15.02
C CYS A 72 9.90 9.62 -16.56
N SER A 73 10.41 10.69 -17.16
CA SER A 73 10.57 10.76 -18.62
C SER A 73 11.68 9.83 -19.12
N ARG A 74 12.81 9.75 -18.41
CA ARG A 74 13.95 8.90 -18.80
C ARG A 74 13.62 7.41 -18.74
N ARG A 75 12.77 7.01 -17.78
CA ARG A 75 12.39 5.60 -17.53
C ARG A 75 11.00 5.25 -17.97
N GLU A 76 10.28 6.16 -18.60
CA GLU A 76 8.94 5.91 -19.16
C GLU A 76 7.91 5.56 -18.08
N TYR A 77 8.07 6.08 -16.84
CA TYR A 77 7.08 5.86 -15.79
C TYR A 77 5.77 6.58 -16.10
N SER A 78 4.65 5.86 -15.93
CA SER A 78 3.29 6.39 -16.15
C SER A 78 2.77 7.22 -14.98
N GLY A 79 3.40 7.12 -13.81
CA GLY A 79 3.00 7.85 -12.61
C GLY A 79 4.02 7.70 -11.48
N VAL A 80 3.66 8.30 -10.34
CA VAL A 80 4.47 8.32 -9.12
C VAL A 80 3.63 7.88 -7.95
N VAL A 81 4.20 7.05 -7.08
CA VAL A 81 3.65 6.67 -5.78
C VAL A 81 4.47 7.36 -4.70
N LEU A 82 3.82 8.11 -3.81
CA LEU A 82 4.42 8.57 -2.56
C LEU A 82 4.12 7.53 -1.48
N ASP A 83 5.10 6.72 -1.20
CA ASP A 83 5.06 5.65 -0.20
C ASP A 83 5.55 6.21 1.15
N PHE A 84 4.72 7.13 1.72
CA PHE A 84 5.02 7.84 2.95
C PHE A 84 4.29 7.18 4.11
N GLU A 85 5.05 6.51 4.98
CA GLU A 85 4.54 5.80 6.15
C GLU A 85 4.48 6.69 7.40
N LYS A 86 5.34 7.71 7.47
CA LYS A 86 5.43 8.63 8.61
C LYS A 86 4.36 9.73 8.51
N PRO A 87 3.97 10.34 9.64
CA PRO A 87 3.11 11.53 9.61
C PRO A 87 3.69 12.60 8.70
N LEU A 88 2.83 13.16 7.84
CA LEU A 88 3.25 14.14 6.85
C LEU A 88 3.83 15.38 7.52
N ARG A 89 5.08 15.71 7.19
CA ARG A 89 5.77 16.90 7.65
C ARG A 89 5.34 18.13 6.85
N ASP A 90 5.34 19.30 7.48
CA ASP A 90 4.93 20.52 6.80
C ASP A 90 5.84 20.91 5.63
N ASP A 91 7.14 20.62 5.72
CA ASP A 91 8.11 20.87 4.65
C ASP A 91 7.88 19.99 3.40
N TYR A 92 7.10 18.91 3.51
CA TYR A 92 6.74 18.03 2.38
C TYR A 92 5.54 18.55 1.59
N LYS A 93 4.64 19.31 2.23
CA LYS A 93 3.40 19.79 1.58
C LYS A 93 3.64 20.57 0.28
N PRO A 94 4.61 21.52 0.21
CA PRO A 94 4.93 22.21 -1.04
C PRO A 94 5.38 21.26 -2.16
N PHE A 95 6.20 20.26 -1.81
CA PHE A 95 6.65 19.26 -2.78
C PHE A 95 5.48 18.42 -3.31
N VAL A 96 4.62 17.90 -2.44
CA VAL A 96 3.46 17.07 -2.83
C VAL A 96 2.54 17.84 -3.77
N ARG A 97 2.24 19.13 -3.45
CA ARG A 97 1.42 19.99 -4.30
C ARG A 97 2.04 20.23 -5.66
N GLN A 98 3.29 20.69 -5.71
CA GLN A 98 4.01 20.98 -6.96
C GLN A 98 4.17 19.73 -7.82
N LEU A 99 4.43 18.57 -7.20
CA LEU A 99 4.55 17.30 -7.91
C LEU A 99 3.20 16.91 -8.55
N GLY A 100 2.09 17.06 -7.82
CA GLY A 100 0.75 16.79 -8.33
C GLY A 100 0.42 17.64 -9.57
N GLU A 101 0.62 18.95 -9.47
CA GLU A 101 0.41 19.89 -10.59
C GLU A 101 1.29 19.52 -11.80
N ALA A 102 2.57 19.23 -11.53
CA ALA A 102 3.55 18.92 -12.58
C ALA A 102 3.29 17.58 -13.29
N LEU A 103 2.77 16.57 -12.58
CA LEU A 103 2.40 15.27 -13.15
C LEU A 103 1.08 15.37 -13.91
N HIS A 104 0.08 16.07 -13.34
CA HIS A 104 -1.21 16.31 -14.00
C HIS A 104 -1.04 16.99 -15.36
N ALA A 105 -0.18 18.01 -15.45
CA ALA A 105 0.11 18.74 -16.70
C ALA A 105 0.63 17.83 -17.84
N VAL A 106 1.23 16.68 -17.50
CA VAL A 106 1.76 15.70 -18.48
C VAL A 106 0.98 14.38 -18.47
N LYS A 107 -0.23 14.39 -17.93
CA LYS A 107 -1.16 13.22 -17.85
C LYS A 107 -0.53 12.00 -17.17
N ARG A 108 0.25 12.21 -16.11
CA ARG A 108 0.78 11.17 -15.25
C ARG A 108 0.03 11.17 -13.91
N THR A 109 -0.22 9.99 -13.38
CA THR A 109 -0.95 9.85 -12.11
C THR A 109 -0.01 10.03 -10.93
N LEU A 110 -0.47 10.78 -9.91
CA LEU A 110 0.14 10.80 -8.59
C LEU A 110 -0.73 9.97 -7.64
N PHE A 111 -0.12 8.96 -7.02
CA PHE A 111 -0.71 8.19 -5.93
C PHE A 111 -0.10 8.65 -4.62
N LEU A 112 -0.92 8.83 -3.58
CA LEU A 112 -0.46 9.34 -2.29
C LEU A 112 -1.24 8.70 -1.13
N PRO A 113 -0.63 8.59 0.06
CA PRO A 113 -1.31 8.05 1.23
C PRO A 113 -2.43 8.99 1.69
N GLU A 114 -3.40 8.46 2.44
CA GLU A 114 -4.55 9.22 2.94
C GLU A 114 -4.13 10.44 3.77
N SER A 115 -3.00 10.37 4.49
CA SER A 115 -2.43 11.50 5.23
C SER A 115 -2.08 12.72 4.35
N CYS A 116 -1.89 12.51 3.05
CA CYS A 116 -1.62 13.55 2.05
C CYS A 116 -2.87 14.00 1.27
N ALA A 117 -4.05 13.44 1.58
CA ALA A 117 -5.28 13.74 0.84
C ALA A 117 -5.60 15.23 0.86
N GLY A 118 -6.02 15.77 -0.29
CA GLY A 118 -6.39 17.18 -0.47
C GLY A 118 -5.22 18.14 -0.68
N ILE A 119 -3.95 17.70 -0.59
CA ILE A 119 -2.78 18.55 -0.85
C ILE A 119 -2.52 18.73 -2.35
N ALA A 120 -2.72 17.65 -3.12
CA ALA A 120 -2.56 17.64 -4.57
C ALA A 120 -3.91 17.30 -5.22
N PRO A 121 -4.65 18.29 -5.75
CA PRO A 121 -5.92 18.06 -6.44
C PRO A 121 -5.75 17.10 -7.63
N GLY A 122 -6.69 16.15 -7.78
CA GLY A 122 -6.66 15.15 -8.85
C GLY A 122 -5.70 13.98 -8.62
N ALA A 123 -4.99 13.94 -7.49
CA ALA A 123 -4.23 12.77 -7.10
C ALA A 123 -5.14 11.62 -6.63
N VAL A 124 -4.64 10.39 -6.74
CA VAL A 124 -5.32 9.18 -6.28
C VAL A 124 -4.87 8.86 -4.87
N VAL A 125 -5.82 8.71 -3.95
CA VAL A 125 -5.56 8.40 -2.54
C VAL A 125 -5.47 6.90 -2.36
N ILE A 126 -4.38 6.44 -1.75
CA ILE A 126 -4.16 5.03 -1.42
C ILE A 126 -4.75 4.75 -0.04
N LEU A 127 -5.65 3.76 0.05
CA LEU A 127 -6.31 3.33 1.27
C LEU A 127 -5.84 1.93 1.68
N CYS A 128 -5.40 1.78 2.92
CA CYS A 128 -5.00 0.49 3.46
C CYS A 128 -6.22 -0.42 3.70
N THR A 129 -6.15 -1.67 3.24
CA THR A 129 -7.23 -2.66 3.44
C THR A 129 -7.08 -3.48 4.71
N ALA A 130 -5.98 -3.36 5.44
CA ALA A 130 -5.70 -4.14 6.66
C ALA A 130 -6.33 -3.50 7.90
N ILE A 131 -7.66 -3.31 7.87
CA ILE A 131 -8.41 -2.79 9.02
C ILE A 131 -8.66 -3.89 10.06
N SER A 132 -8.63 -3.53 11.35
CA SER A 132 -8.87 -4.44 12.48
C SER A 132 -10.15 -4.14 13.26
N GLY A 133 -10.99 -3.21 12.79
CA GLY A 133 -12.26 -2.85 13.42
C GLY A 133 -13.20 -2.17 12.42
N GLY A 134 -14.50 -2.14 12.77
CA GLY A 134 -15.54 -1.58 11.91
C GLY A 134 -15.95 -2.50 10.76
N SER A 135 -16.56 -1.92 9.72
CA SER A 135 -16.97 -2.62 8.50
C SER A 135 -16.09 -2.21 7.32
N PHE A 136 -15.49 -3.18 6.65
CA PHE A 136 -14.64 -2.92 5.48
C PHE A 136 -15.42 -2.24 4.35
N ARG A 137 -16.67 -2.67 4.11
CA ARG A 137 -17.54 -2.07 3.11
C ARG A 137 -17.86 -0.60 3.46
N GLU A 138 -18.29 -0.33 4.69
CA GLU A 138 -18.63 1.03 5.12
C GLU A 138 -17.40 1.96 5.09
N TYR A 139 -16.21 1.44 5.42
CA TYR A 139 -14.95 2.17 5.30
C TYR A 139 -14.72 2.62 3.85
N LEU A 140 -14.87 1.72 2.87
CA LEU A 140 -14.72 2.09 1.45
C LEU A 140 -15.85 3.00 0.96
N GLU A 141 -17.10 2.78 1.36
CA GLU A 141 -18.23 3.66 1.00
C GLU A 141 -18.03 5.07 1.53
N GLY A 142 -17.50 5.21 2.73
CA GLY A 142 -17.12 6.50 3.31
C GLY A 142 -16.03 7.20 2.50
N ALA A 143 -15.03 6.46 2.08
CA ALA A 143 -13.95 6.99 1.23
C ALA A 143 -14.45 7.39 -0.17
N VAL A 144 -15.32 6.57 -0.78
CA VAL A 144 -15.93 6.88 -2.10
C VAL A 144 -16.76 8.16 -2.03
N LYS A 145 -17.52 8.38 -0.95
CA LYS A 145 -18.26 9.63 -0.75
C LYS A 145 -17.34 10.86 -0.61
N ARG A 146 -16.15 10.66 -0.04
CA ARG A 146 -15.19 11.75 0.23
C ARG A 146 -14.34 12.11 -0.99
N PHE A 147 -13.88 11.12 -1.76
CA PHE A 147 -12.88 11.29 -2.80
C PHE A 147 -13.39 11.06 -4.22
N GLY A 148 -14.46 10.27 -4.40
CA GLY A 148 -14.85 9.67 -5.68
C GLY A 148 -14.08 8.38 -5.95
N PRO A 149 -14.71 7.35 -6.55
CA PRO A 149 -14.08 6.04 -6.74
C PRO A 149 -12.86 6.09 -7.69
N GLU A 150 -12.86 7.01 -8.67
CA GLU A 150 -11.76 7.23 -9.61
C GLU A 150 -10.51 7.82 -8.96
N HIS A 151 -10.64 8.40 -7.77
CA HIS A 151 -9.55 8.98 -6.99
C HIS A 151 -9.11 8.10 -5.81
N ILE A 152 -9.47 6.81 -5.85
CA ILE A 152 -9.08 5.83 -4.83
C ILE A 152 -8.29 4.70 -5.46
N ALA A 153 -7.21 4.30 -4.81
CA ALA A 153 -6.52 3.04 -5.01
C ALA A 153 -6.42 2.31 -3.68
N LEU A 154 -6.34 0.98 -3.70
CA LEU A 154 -6.14 0.18 -2.50
C LEU A 154 -4.67 -0.15 -2.29
N ASP A 155 -4.18 -0.02 -1.07
CA ASP A 155 -3.05 -0.81 -0.59
C ASP A 155 -3.63 -2.11 -0.03
N ALA A 156 -3.61 -3.16 -0.84
CA ALA A 156 -4.14 -4.47 -0.48
C ALA A 156 -3.16 -5.21 0.44
N GLN A 157 -2.87 -4.61 1.57
CA GLN A 157 -1.98 -5.12 2.59
C GLN A 157 -2.57 -6.39 3.22
N ARG A 158 -1.74 -7.43 3.36
CA ARG A 158 -2.12 -8.69 3.96
C ARG A 158 -2.14 -8.60 5.47
N LEU A 159 -3.34 -8.55 6.07
CA LEU A 159 -3.51 -8.47 7.53
C LEU A 159 -2.96 -9.72 8.21
N ARG A 160 -2.15 -9.52 9.26
CA ARG A 160 -1.63 -10.57 10.16
C ARG A 160 -1.39 -9.95 11.53
N MET A 161 -2.40 -9.97 12.40
CA MET A 161 -2.36 -9.27 13.69
C MET A 161 -2.82 -10.17 14.82
N LEU A 162 -2.14 -10.09 15.96
CA LEU A 162 -2.48 -10.78 17.22
C LEU A 162 -2.89 -9.75 18.27
N PHE A 163 -4.02 -10.01 18.92
CA PHE A 163 -4.60 -9.20 19.99
C PHE A 163 -4.73 -10.02 21.27
N PRO A 164 -3.95 -9.77 22.33
CA PRO A 164 -4.19 -10.37 23.64
C PRO A 164 -5.47 -9.79 24.25
N LEU A 165 -6.41 -10.63 24.66
CA LEU A 165 -7.67 -10.19 25.26
C LEU A 165 -7.61 -10.17 26.80
N PRO A 166 -8.18 -9.12 27.46
CA PRO A 166 -8.82 -7.94 26.88
C PRO A 166 -7.81 -6.98 26.22
N CYS A 167 -8.21 -6.31 25.14
CA CYS A 167 -7.40 -5.35 24.38
C CYS A 167 -8.13 -4.00 24.27
N PRO A 168 -8.26 -3.24 25.37
CA PRO A 168 -9.07 -2.02 25.40
C PRO A 168 -8.55 -0.91 24.46
N GLY A 169 -7.24 -0.88 24.19
CA GLY A 169 -6.63 0.06 23.22
C GLY A 169 -6.78 -0.35 21.76
N GLY A 170 -7.24 -1.59 21.49
CA GLY A 170 -7.34 -2.10 20.11
C GLY A 170 -6.00 -2.31 19.41
N GLU A 171 -4.87 -2.18 20.11
CA GLU A 171 -3.54 -2.32 19.55
C GLU A 171 -3.12 -3.79 19.48
N GLY A 172 -2.96 -4.29 18.25
CA GLY A 172 -2.45 -5.64 18.00
C GLY A 172 -0.94 -5.64 17.73
N THR A 173 -0.36 -6.83 17.79
CA THR A 173 1.03 -7.07 17.41
C THR A 173 1.06 -7.72 16.02
N PRO A 174 1.82 -7.19 15.05
CA PRO A 174 1.99 -7.83 13.76
C PRO A 174 2.62 -9.23 13.91
N LEU A 175 2.14 -10.18 13.11
CA LEU A 175 2.69 -11.52 13.01
C LEU A 175 3.47 -11.69 11.69
N SER A 176 4.64 -12.29 11.77
CA SER A 176 5.33 -12.79 10.58
C SER A 176 4.55 -13.94 9.93
N ALA A 177 4.80 -14.19 8.64
CA ALA A 177 4.20 -15.33 7.95
C ALA A 177 4.53 -16.69 8.61
N ALA A 178 5.73 -16.82 9.19
CA ALA A 178 6.16 -18.04 9.89
C ALA A 178 5.38 -18.23 11.21
N GLU A 179 5.21 -17.16 11.99
CA GLU A 179 4.43 -17.20 13.24
C GLU A 179 2.97 -17.53 12.97
N LEU A 180 2.33 -16.90 11.99
CA LEU A 180 0.96 -17.22 11.61
C LEU A 180 0.80 -18.67 11.19
N ARG A 181 1.70 -19.20 10.35
CA ARG A 181 1.69 -20.63 9.96
C ARG A 181 1.81 -21.55 11.16
N SER A 182 2.71 -21.27 12.10
CA SER A 182 2.87 -22.05 13.34
C SER A 182 1.61 -22.05 14.20
N LEU A 183 0.93 -20.90 14.31
CA LEU A 183 -0.32 -20.77 15.05
C LEU A 183 -1.46 -21.54 14.36
N LEU A 184 -1.59 -21.43 13.06
CA LEU A 184 -2.62 -22.13 12.27
C LEU A 184 -2.49 -23.65 12.36
N ALA A 185 -1.25 -24.18 12.40
CA ALA A 185 -1.02 -25.63 12.57
C ALA A 185 -1.60 -26.18 13.88
N ASN A 186 -1.77 -25.35 14.91
CA ASN A 186 -2.30 -25.71 16.22
C ASN A 186 -3.72 -25.15 16.49
N SER A 187 -4.28 -24.40 15.54
CA SER A 187 -5.61 -23.81 15.71
C SER A 187 -6.72 -24.82 15.44
N PRO A 188 -7.68 -24.99 16.34
CA PRO A 188 -8.78 -25.95 16.15
C PRO A 188 -9.79 -25.51 15.09
N SER A 189 -10.02 -24.20 14.93
CA SER A 189 -11.03 -23.65 14.02
C SER A 189 -10.68 -22.25 13.54
N VAL A 190 -10.84 -22.02 12.24
CA VAL A 190 -10.69 -20.71 11.60
C VAL A 190 -12.06 -20.25 11.11
N PHE A 191 -12.42 -19.01 11.41
CA PHE A 191 -13.69 -18.40 11.05
C PHE A 191 -13.47 -17.25 10.06
N PHE A 192 -14.54 -16.84 9.38
CA PHE A 192 -14.57 -15.65 8.52
C PHE A 192 -15.41 -14.56 9.17
N SER A 193 -14.89 -13.32 9.19
CA SER A 193 -15.61 -12.12 9.60
C SER A 193 -16.15 -11.41 8.35
N PRO A 194 -17.47 -11.38 8.12
CA PRO A 194 -18.04 -10.62 7.01
C PRO A 194 -17.77 -9.12 7.11
N GLU A 195 -17.80 -8.58 8.33
CA GLU A 195 -17.60 -7.16 8.64
C GLU A 195 -16.18 -6.70 8.24
N LEU A 196 -15.16 -7.42 8.70
CA LEU A 196 -13.77 -7.10 8.43
C LEU A 196 -13.29 -7.65 7.07
N CYS A 197 -14.07 -8.55 6.46
CA CYS A 197 -13.68 -9.30 5.27
C CYS A 197 -12.33 -10.01 5.42
N CYS A 198 -12.09 -10.62 6.61
CA CYS A 198 -10.85 -11.33 6.92
C CYS A 198 -11.12 -12.64 7.68
N ARG A 199 -10.09 -13.46 7.87
CA ARG A 199 -10.15 -14.65 8.72
C ARG A 199 -9.77 -14.31 10.14
N TYR A 200 -10.29 -15.13 11.08
CA TYR A 200 -9.88 -15.05 12.48
C TYR A 200 -9.94 -16.40 13.18
N PHE A 201 -9.19 -16.50 14.27
CA PHE A 201 -9.28 -17.58 15.25
C PHE A 201 -8.84 -17.10 16.62
N THR A 202 -9.13 -17.90 17.65
CA THR A 202 -8.68 -17.64 19.03
C THR A 202 -7.89 -18.82 19.55
N PHE A 203 -6.94 -18.56 20.45
CA PHE A 203 -6.18 -19.58 21.18
C PHE A 203 -5.73 -19.07 22.54
N PRO A 204 -5.53 -19.99 23.54
CA PRO A 204 -4.99 -19.61 24.83
C PRO A 204 -3.46 -19.43 24.77
N ARG A 205 -2.96 -18.36 25.38
CA ARG A 205 -1.51 -18.13 25.55
C ARG A 205 -1.26 -17.48 26.92
N GLN A 206 -0.45 -18.12 27.76
CA GLN A 206 -0.07 -17.61 29.09
C GLN A 206 -1.27 -17.20 29.98
N GLY A 207 -2.31 -18.02 30.01
CA GLY A 207 -3.53 -17.76 30.79
C GLY A 207 -4.47 -16.68 30.23
N ARG A 208 -4.18 -16.15 29.03
CA ARG A 208 -5.03 -15.19 28.31
C ARG A 208 -5.54 -15.79 27.01
N THR A 209 -6.71 -15.33 26.58
CA THR A 209 -7.18 -15.61 25.21
C THR A 209 -6.52 -14.64 24.25
N CYS A 210 -5.92 -15.16 23.19
CA CYS A 210 -5.42 -14.33 22.07
C CYS A 210 -6.38 -14.46 20.90
N PHE A 211 -6.62 -13.35 20.22
CA PHE A 211 -7.42 -13.25 19.00
C PHE A 211 -6.49 -12.90 17.83
N VAL A 212 -6.59 -13.65 16.76
CA VAL A 212 -5.76 -13.42 15.54
C VAL A 212 -6.68 -13.06 14.39
N LEU A 213 -6.36 -11.94 13.73
CA LEU A 213 -6.95 -11.53 12.45
C LEU A 213 -5.92 -11.74 11.34
N PHE A 214 -6.33 -12.32 10.21
CA PHE A 214 -5.44 -12.50 9.07
C PHE A 214 -6.16 -12.58 7.74
N ASP A 215 -5.43 -12.24 6.67
CA ASP A 215 -5.88 -12.41 5.30
C ASP A 215 -5.25 -13.65 4.66
N ASP A 216 -6.07 -14.35 3.87
CA ASP A 216 -5.66 -15.35 2.88
C ASP A 216 -5.97 -14.85 1.45
N ALA A 217 -5.63 -15.61 0.42
CA ALA A 217 -5.94 -15.27 -0.96
C ALA A 217 -7.45 -15.03 -1.17
N GLY A 218 -8.31 -15.84 -0.55
CA GLY A 218 -9.75 -15.73 -0.67
C GLY A 218 -10.31 -14.46 -0.05
N THR A 219 -9.79 -14.00 1.08
CA THR A 219 -10.23 -12.75 1.71
C THR A 219 -9.72 -11.53 0.94
N LEU A 220 -8.48 -11.55 0.43
CA LEU A 220 -7.96 -10.49 -0.43
C LEU A 220 -8.81 -10.35 -1.71
N LYS A 221 -9.15 -11.45 -2.39
CA LYS A 221 -10.07 -11.41 -3.55
C LYS A 221 -11.41 -10.78 -3.19
N LYS A 222 -12.03 -11.19 -2.09
CA LYS A 222 -13.30 -10.60 -1.64
C LYS A 222 -13.19 -9.10 -1.36
N LYS A 223 -12.07 -8.62 -0.80
CA LYS A 223 -11.81 -7.20 -0.60
C LYS A 223 -11.75 -6.46 -1.93
N LEU A 224 -11.07 -7.02 -2.93
CA LEU A 224 -11.02 -6.46 -4.29
C LEU A 224 -12.40 -6.44 -4.95
N ASP A 225 -13.17 -7.53 -4.83
CA ASP A 225 -14.53 -7.62 -5.37
C ASP A 225 -15.45 -6.54 -4.76
N ILE A 226 -15.38 -6.33 -3.44
CA ILE A 226 -16.13 -5.26 -2.77
C ILE A 226 -15.73 -3.89 -3.34
N ALA A 227 -14.45 -3.63 -3.51
CA ALA A 227 -13.96 -2.37 -4.05
C ALA A 227 -14.41 -2.14 -5.49
N GLU A 228 -14.37 -3.17 -6.34
CA GLU A 228 -14.87 -3.09 -7.72
C GLU A 228 -16.36 -2.78 -7.78
N THR A 229 -17.19 -3.35 -6.88
CA THR A 229 -18.62 -3.02 -6.82
C THR A 229 -18.87 -1.55 -6.45
N LEU A 230 -17.91 -0.89 -5.82
CA LEU A 230 -17.94 0.53 -5.46
C LEU A 230 -17.27 1.43 -6.51
N GLY A 231 -16.80 0.85 -7.64
CA GLY A 231 -16.17 1.58 -8.74
C GLY A 231 -14.68 1.85 -8.56
N ILE A 232 -14.05 1.33 -7.51
CA ILE A 232 -12.59 1.44 -7.31
C ILE A 232 -11.91 0.45 -8.26
N SER A 233 -10.97 0.94 -9.06
CA SER A 233 -10.40 0.18 -10.17
C SER A 233 -8.89 -0.08 -10.08
N THR A 234 -8.23 0.35 -9.01
CA THR A 234 -6.77 0.22 -8.84
C THR A 234 -6.43 -0.35 -7.48
N ALA A 235 -5.49 -1.30 -7.44
CA ALA A 235 -4.94 -1.85 -6.21
C ALA A 235 -3.43 -2.07 -6.32
N PHE A 236 -2.75 -1.94 -5.19
CA PHE A 236 -1.34 -2.25 -4.99
C PHE A 236 -1.20 -3.45 -4.06
N PHE A 237 -0.26 -4.31 -4.36
CA PHE A 237 0.20 -5.37 -3.45
C PHE A 237 1.70 -5.25 -3.25
N MET A 238 2.16 -5.37 -2.01
CA MET A 238 3.57 -5.52 -1.72
C MET A 238 4.00 -6.96 -2.07
N TRP A 239 4.87 -7.12 -3.08
CA TRP A 239 5.22 -8.43 -3.64
C TRP A 239 5.70 -9.44 -2.59
N PRO A 240 6.65 -9.12 -1.68
CA PRO A 240 7.10 -10.08 -0.66
C PRO A 240 6.01 -10.58 0.29
N GLU A 241 4.89 -9.86 0.41
CA GLU A 241 3.78 -10.28 1.29
C GLU A 241 2.81 -11.23 0.62
N VAL A 242 2.79 -11.28 -0.71
CA VAL A 242 1.79 -12.04 -1.49
C VAL A 242 2.39 -13.07 -2.43
N GLU A 243 3.72 -13.15 -2.54
CA GLU A 243 4.41 -14.08 -3.43
C GLU A 243 3.97 -15.54 -3.22
N ASP A 244 3.78 -15.95 -1.96
CA ASP A 244 3.34 -17.29 -1.57
C ASP A 244 1.90 -17.64 -1.99
N ILE A 245 1.06 -16.64 -2.27
CA ILE A 245 -0.35 -16.80 -2.64
C ILE A 245 -0.69 -16.18 -4.00
N ALA A 246 0.31 -15.69 -4.72
CA ALA A 246 0.14 -14.99 -6.00
C ALA A 246 -0.65 -15.79 -7.03
N GLY A 247 -0.37 -17.10 -7.13
CA GLY A 247 -1.11 -18.01 -8.03
C GLY A 247 -2.58 -18.20 -7.64
N GLU A 248 -2.93 -17.99 -6.37
CA GLU A 248 -4.29 -18.13 -5.87
C GLU A 248 -5.10 -16.84 -6.04
N ILE A 249 -4.47 -15.68 -5.95
CA ILE A 249 -5.16 -14.37 -6.13
C ILE A 249 -5.60 -14.21 -7.59
N GLY A 250 -4.81 -14.64 -8.56
CA GLY A 250 -5.16 -14.66 -9.98
C GLY A 250 -5.36 -13.24 -10.55
N TRP A 251 -4.27 -12.56 -10.82
CA TRP A 251 -4.21 -11.31 -11.59
C TRP A 251 -3.91 -11.50 -13.05
#